data_4e036a692c2d53cb062d0e771adf6324
#
_entry.id   4e036a692c2d53cb062d0e771adf6324
#
_cell.length_a   1.000
_cell.length_b   1.000
_cell.length_c   1.000
_cell.angle_alpha   90.00
_cell.angle_beta   90.00
_cell.angle_gamma   90.00
#
_symmetry.space_group_name_H-M   'P 1'
#
loop_
_entity.id
_entity.type
_entity.pdbx_description
1 polymer ?
#
loop_
_entity_poly.entity_id
_entity_poly.type
_entity_poly.pdbx_seq_one_letter_code
_entity_poly.pdbx_strand_id
1 'polypeptide(L)'
;MTQKSSMHRRTFFNGAAATAMTAVAAASVSRVALAALPEPVLQGSPATQPPLVPNTGRPYNPVVTLNGWTLPWRMNQGVKEFHLVAEPVVREMAPGFKAHMWGYNGQSPGPTIEVVEGDRVRVFVTNKLPEHTSVHWHGQRLPNGMDGVSGLNQAPIPVGKTFVYEFVARRPGTFMYHPHADEMTQMAMGMMGFWV
;
A
#
# COMPACT_ATOMS: atom_id res chain seq x y z
N MET A 1 23.98 -67.86 31.25
CA MET A 1 25.39 -67.57 31.15
C MET A 1 25.51 -66.09 30.90
N THR A 2 25.65 -65.24 31.96
CA THR A 2 26.90 -64.78 32.56
C THR A 2 27.76 -64.05 31.51
N GLN A 3 28.18 -62.79 31.57
CA GLN A 3 28.66 -61.97 32.69
C GLN A 3 28.86 -60.54 32.14
N LYS A 4 28.49 -59.50 32.86
CA LYS A 4 29.30 -58.57 33.69
C LYS A 4 30.27 -57.70 32.91
N SER A 5 30.01 -56.39 32.91
CA SER A 5 30.51 -55.38 33.87
C SER A 5 31.94 -54.95 33.61
N SER A 6 32.21 -53.71 33.36
CA SER A 6 33.04 -52.95 34.31
C SER A 6 33.15 -51.44 33.91
N MET A 7 32.96 -50.69 34.91
CA MET A 7 33.10 -49.25 35.07
C MET A 7 34.55 -48.98 35.53
N HIS A 8 35.30 -48.01 34.96
CA HIS A 8 36.47 -47.35 35.60
C HIS A 8 36.53 -45.91 35.09
N ARG A 9 36.19 -44.96 35.85
CA ARG A 9 36.88 -44.14 36.87
C ARG A 9 38.12 -43.39 36.35
N ARG A 10 37.92 -42.10 36.26
CA ARG A 10 38.76 -40.95 36.70
C ARG A 10 40.25 -41.00 36.47
N THR A 11 40.75 -39.96 35.82
CA THR A 11 41.98 -39.32 36.26
C THR A 11 41.92 -37.80 36.01
N PHE A 12 42.13 -37.09 37.10
CA PHE A 12 42.42 -35.65 37.15
C PHE A 12 43.85 -35.41 36.69
N PHE A 13 44.11 -34.41 35.88
CA PHE A 13 45.40 -33.73 35.93
C PHE A 13 45.20 -32.22 35.87
N ASN A 14 45.73 -31.59 36.92
CA ASN A 14 45.99 -30.18 37.07
C ASN A 14 47.12 -29.72 36.16
N GLY A 15 47.06 -28.48 35.73
CA GLY A 15 48.26 -27.69 35.58
C GLY A 15 48.39 -26.95 34.25
N ALA A 16 48.23 -25.70 34.31
CA ALA A 16 49.07 -24.64 33.83
C ALA A 16 48.26 -23.48 33.25
N ALA A 17 48.35 -22.37 33.92
CA ALA A 17 47.86 -21.08 33.47
C ALA A 17 48.59 -20.67 32.18
N ALA A 18 47.83 -20.39 31.15
CA ALA A 18 48.29 -19.61 30.02
C ALA A 18 47.26 -18.49 29.80
N THR A 19 47.66 -17.28 30.13
CA THR A 19 46.96 -16.07 29.81
C THR A 19 46.84 -15.90 28.31
N ALA A 20 45.71 -16.28 27.75
CA ALA A 20 45.37 -15.94 26.39
C ALA A 20 44.54 -14.64 26.42
N MET A 21 45.10 -13.59 25.92
CA MET A 21 44.39 -12.34 25.59
C MET A 21 43.30 -12.69 24.58
N THR A 22 42.06 -12.72 25.02
CA THR A 22 40.93 -12.74 24.13
C THR A 22 40.79 -11.35 23.50
N ALA A 23 41.23 -11.25 22.25
CA ALA A 23 40.85 -10.15 21.39
C ALA A 23 39.35 -10.25 21.19
N VAL A 24 38.60 -9.34 21.82
CA VAL A 24 37.18 -9.14 21.50
C VAL A 24 37.13 -8.53 20.11
N ALA A 25 36.87 -9.38 19.10
CA ALA A 25 36.49 -8.91 17.81
C ALA A 25 35.13 -8.22 18.00
N ALA A 26 35.15 -6.89 18.00
CA ALA A 26 33.97 -6.08 17.90
C ALA A 26 33.32 -6.40 16.53
N ALA A 27 32.35 -7.30 16.53
CA ALA A 27 31.48 -7.48 15.40
C ALA A 27 30.78 -6.16 15.16
N SER A 28 31.22 -5.43 14.15
CA SER A 28 30.52 -4.30 13.62
C SER A 28 29.16 -4.80 13.11
N VAL A 29 28.15 -4.70 13.96
CA VAL A 29 26.76 -4.84 13.54
C VAL A 29 26.54 -3.71 12.56
N SER A 30 26.62 -4.01 11.28
CA SER A 30 26.16 -3.11 10.23
C SER A 30 24.72 -2.77 10.59
N ARG A 31 24.51 -1.57 11.12
CA ARG A 31 23.16 -1.00 11.22
C ARG A 31 22.67 -0.90 9.79
N VAL A 32 21.90 -1.88 9.35
CA VAL A 32 21.03 -1.70 8.21
C VAL A 32 20.19 -0.47 8.60
N ALA A 33 20.45 0.65 7.95
CA ALA A 33 19.62 1.81 8.11
C ALA A 33 18.23 1.37 7.67
N LEU A 34 17.37 1.14 8.65
CA LEU A 34 15.95 0.95 8.38
C LEU A 34 15.54 2.23 7.68
N ALA A 35 15.26 2.16 6.38
CA ALA A 35 14.75 3.30 5.65
C ALA A 35 13.55 3.81 6.46
N ALA A 36 13.62 5.05 6.91
CA ALA A 36 12.54 5.63 7.67
C ALA A 36 11.26 5.44 6.87
N LEU A 37 10.25 4.83 7.47
CA LEU A 37 8.94 4.72 6.85
C LEU A 37 8.47 6.13 6.49
N PRO A 38 7.84 6.31 5.33
CA PRO A 38 7.29 7.62 4.97
C PRO A 38 6.34 8.09 6.09
N GLU A 39 6.47 9.36 6.46
CA GLU A 39 5.60 9.94 7.48
C GLU A 39 4.13 9.86 7.04
N PRO A 40 3.22 9.49 7.95
CA PRO A 40 1.80 9.43 7.65
C PRO A 40 1.25 10.80 7.27
N VAL A 41 0.50 10.87 6.20
CA VAL A 41 -0.22 12.09 5.82
C VAL A 41 -1.46 12.24 6.70
N LEU A 42 -1.63 13.40 7.33
CA LEU A 42 -2.85 13.70 8.08
C LEU A 42 -4.03 13.82 7.11
N GLN A 43 -5.05 13.03 7.35
CA GLN A 43 -6.27 13.12 6.55
C GLN A 43 -6.95 14.49 6.80
N GLY A 44 -7.14 15.23 5.71
CA GLY A 44 -7.81 16.52 5.75
C GLY A 44 -9.27 16.40 6.18
N SER A 45 -9.80 17.50 6.72
CA SER A 45 -11.24 17.62 6.97
C SER A 45 -12.01 17.62 5.64
N PRO A 46 -13.25 17.10 5.59
CA PRO A 46 -14.12 17.24 4.42
C PRO A 46 -14.27 18.69 3.92
N ALA A 47 -14.08 19.66 4.79
CA ALA A 47 -14.09 21.08 4.42
C ALA A 47 -12.90 21.51 3.53
N THR A 48 -11.86 20.69 3.42
CA THR A 48 -10.67 20.96 2.59
C THR A 48 -10.68 20.20 1.27
N GLN A 49 -11.85 19.74 0.82
CA GLN A 49 -11.99 19.11 -0.49
C GLN A 49 -11.42 20.03 -1.57
N PRO A 50 -10.47 19.56 -2.40
CA PRO A 50 -9.96 20.35 -3.50
C PRO A 50 -11.11 20.72 -4.45
N PRO A 51 -11.06 21.89 -5.10
CA PRO A 51 -12.06 22.26 -6.06
C PRO A 51 -12.10 21.24 -7.19
N LEU A 52 -13.30 20.88 -7.62
CA LEU A 52 -13.48 20.00 -8.78
C LEU A 52 -12.82 20.63 -10.00
N VAL A 53 -12.09 19.84 -10.76
CA VAL A 53 -11.49 20.29 -12.02
C VAL A 53 -12.62 20.70 -12.98
N PRO A 54 -12.47 21.80 -13.74
CA PRO A 54 -13.47 22.19 -14.71
C PRO A 54 -13.85 21.00 -15.61
N ASN A 55 -15.14 20.75 -15.75
CA ASN A 55 -15.65 19.63 -16.52
C ASN A 55 -15.43 19.87 -18.02
N THR A 56 -14.34 19.36 -18.56
CA THR A 56 -14.06 19.36 -20.02
C THR A 56 -14.40 18.03 -20.67
N GLY A 57 -14.87 17.07 -19.88
CA GLY A 57 -15.29 15.74 -20.35
C GLY A 57 -16.78 15.67 -20.65
N ARG A 58 -17.32 14.46 -20.59
CA ARG A 58 -18.77 14.21 -20.74
C ARG A 58 -19.51 14.80 -19.54
N PRO A 59 -20.68 15.42 -19.76
CA PRO A 59 -21.45 15.99 -18.65
C PRO A 59 -21.90 14.88 -17.67
N TYR A 60 -21.81 15.16 -16.38
CA TYR A 60 -22.29 14.30 -15.31
C TYR A 60 -22.63 15.12 -14.07
N ASN A 61 -23.38 14.54 -13.14
CA ASN A 61 -23.65 15.15 -11.84
C ASN A 61 -22.60 14.64 -10.85
N PRO A 62 -21.82 15.54 -10.23
CA PRO A 62 -20.82 15.14 -9.24
C PRO A 62 -21.45 14.42 -8.04
N VAL A 63 -20.76 13.41 -7.55
CA VAL A 63 -21.13 12.68 -6.34
C VAL A 63 -20.56 13.41 -5.12
N VAL A 64 -21.37 13.53 -4.07
CA VAL A 64 -20.93 14.05 -2.78
C VAL A 64 -20.77 12.89 -1.80
N THR A 65 -19.55 12.67 -1.32
CA THR A 65 -19.27 11.66 -0.31
C THR A 65 -19.06 12.30 1.06
N LEU A 66 -19.62 11.70 2.11
CA LEU A 66 -19.58 12.25 3.46
C LEU A 66 -18.17 12.22 4.09
N ASN A 67 -17.33 11.27 3.70
CA ASN A 67 -16.03 11.01 4.31
C ASN A 67 -14.87 11.05 3.32
N GLY A 68 -14.94 11.90 2.34
CA GLY A 68 -13.91 12.01 1.33
C GLY A 68 -14.17 13.14 0.35
N TRP A 69 -13.39 13.17 -0.69
CA TRP A 69 -13.54 14.13 -1.78
C TRP A 69 -13.30 13.41 -3.11
N THR A 70 -13.78 14.02 -4.18
CA THR A 70 -13.58 13.52 -5.54
C THR A 70 -12.15 13.75 -5.99
N LEU A 71 -11.51 12.70 -6.51
CA LEU A 71 -10.15 12.79 -7.04
C LEU A 71 -10.12 13.75 -8.25
N PRO A 72 -9.36 14.83 -8.22
CA PRO A 72 -9.25 15.73 -9.35
C PRO A 72 -8.57 15.03 -10.53
N TRP A 73 -8.96 15.41 -11.73
CA TRP A 73 -8.45 14.87 -12.97
C TRP A 73 -8.19 15.99 -13.99
N ARG A 74 -7.44 15.66 -15.01
CA ARG A 74 -7.24 16.54 -16.16
C ARG A 74 -7.53 15.79 -17.45
N MET A 75 -7.97 16.51 -18.48
CA MET A 75 -8.09 15.96 -19.81
C MET A 75 -6.76 16.10 -20.54
N ASN A 76 -6.23 15.00 -21.06
CA ASN A 76 -5.01 14.98 -21.88
C ASN A 76 -5.26 14.14 -23.12
N GLN A 77 -5.31 14.80 -24.29
CA GLN A 77 -5.56 14.14 -25.58
C GLN A 77 -6.75 13.18 -25.61
N GLY A 78 -7.87 13.59 -25.00
CA GLY A 78 -9.08 12.78 -24.90
C GLY A 78 -9.07 11.67 -23.84
N VAL A 79 -8.02 11.62 -23.03
CA VAL A 79 -7.90 10.70 -21.88
C VAL A 79 -8.07 11.48 -20.59
N LYS A 80 -8.94 11.00 -19.71
CA LYS A 80 -9.14 11.52 -18.35
C LYS A 80 -8.05 10.96 -17.44
N GLU A 81 -7.11 11.80 -16.99
CA GLU A 81 -5.96 11.39 -16.19
C GLU A 81 -6.18 11.67 -14.71
N PHE A 82 -5.90 10.69 -13.88
CA PHE A 82 -5.95 10.73 -12.42
C PHE A 82 -4.60 10.38 -11.81
N HIS A 83 -4.28 10.94 -10.63
CA HIS A 83 -3.11 10.57 -9.85
C HIS A 83 -3.55 10.04 -8.48
N LEU A 84 -3.39 8.75 -8.27
CA LEU A 84 -3.71 8.06 -7.03
C LEU A 84 -2.41 7.70 -6.31
N VAL A 85 -2.25 8.18 -5.09
CA VAL A 85 -1.06 7.94 -4.26
C VAL A 85 -1.43 7.04 -3.09
N ALA A 86 -0.92 5.82 -3.08
CA ALA A 86 -1.04 4.89 -1.95
C ALA A 86 0.01 5.25 -0.89
N GLU A 87 -0.42 5.58 0.32
CA GLU A 87 0.47 6.10 1.37
C GLU A 87 -0.07 5.85 2.79
N PRO A 88 0.82 5.85 3.82
CA PRO A 88 0.38 5.85 5.21
C PRO A 88 -0.41 7.12 5.54
N VAL A 89 -1.46 6.96 6.34
CA VAL A 89 -2.42 8.02 6.71
C VAL A 89 -2.68 7.95 8.21
N VAL A 90 -2.83 9.09 8.85
CA VAL A 90 -3.37 9.19 10.21
C VAL A 90 -4.78 9.74 10.13
N ARG A 91 -5.75 8.98 10.63
CA ARG A 91 -7.15 9.38 10.69
C ARG A 91 -7.63 9.47 12.13
N GLU A 92 -8.29 10.56 12.46
CA GLU A 92 -9.03 10.66 13.71
C GLU A 92 -10.41 10.00 13.52
N MET A 93 -10.60 8.87 14.18
CA MET A 93 -11.81 8.05 14.08
C MET A 93 -12.91 8.52 15.04
N ALA A 94 -12.51 9.11 16.15
CA ALA A 94 -13.36 9.76 17.15
C ALA A 94 -12.52 10.83 17.85
N PRO A 95 -13.13 11.81 18.54
CA PRO A 95 -12.41 12.85 19.23
C PRO A 95 -11.29 12.31 20.13
N GLY A 96 -10.04 12.67 19.83
CA GLY A 96 -8.84 12.21 20.54
C GLY A 96 -8.36 10.79 20.16
N PHE A 97 -9.09 10.03 19.36
CA PHE A 97 -8.69 8.69 18.91
C PHE A 97 -8.16 8.72 17.48
N LYS A 98 -6.84 8.65 17.33
CA LYS A 98 -6.14 8.63 16.04
C LYS A 98 -5.70 7.22 15.69
N ALA A 99 -6.06 6.76 14.49
CA ALA A 99 -5.64 5.50 13.92
C ALA A 99 -4.55 5.73 12.86
N HIS A 100 -3.48 4.92 12.92
CA HIS A 100 -2.50 4.83 11.85
C HIS A 100 -3.01 3.83 10.84
N MET A 101 -3.24 4.29 9.63
CA MET A 101 -3.88 3.55 8.54
C MET A 101 -3.04 3.66 7.27
N TRP A 102 -3.45 2.95 6.25
CA TRP A 102 -3.00 3.17 4.88
C TRP A 102 -4.20 3.64 4.05
N GLY A 103 -3.93 4.47 3.08
CA GLY A 103 -5.00 5.05 2.28
C GLY A 103 -4.50 5.57 0.94
N TYR A 104 -5.32 6.41 0.35
CA TYR A 104 -5.00 7.03 -0.93
C TYR A 104 -5.16 8.55 -0.84
N ASN A 105 -4.16 9.28 -1.34
CA ASN A 105 -4.18 10.75 -1.39
C ASN A 105 -4.49 11.40 -0.03
N GLY A 106 -3.82 10.92 1.04
CA GLY A 106 -3.93 11.46 2.38
C GLY A 106 -5.21 11.10 3.12
N GLN A 107 -6.01 10.14 2.66
CA GLN A 107 -7.26 9.76 3.31
C GLN A 107 -7.58 8.27 3.23
N SER A 108 -8.40 7.82 4.16
CA SER A 108 -9.03 6.50 4.21
C SER A 108 -10.49 6.66 4.68
N PRO A 109 -11.51 6.19 3.92
CA PRO A 109 -11.42 5.69 2.54
C PRO A 109 -10.78 6.68 1.58
N GLY A 110 -10.21 6.17 0.48
CA GLY A 110 -9.60 6.98 -0.56
C GLY A 110 -10.60 7.87 -1.31
N PRO A 111 -10.12 8.81 -2.14
CA PRO A 111 -10.99 9.73 -2.88
C PRO A 111 -11.89 8.99 -3.87
N THR A 112 -13.07 9.54 -4.12
CA THR A 112 -13.97 9.03 -5.14
C THR A 112 -13.42 9.33 -6.53
N ILE A 113 -13.35 8.34 -7.39
CA ILE A 113 -13.00 8.49 -8.81
C ILE A 113 -14.30 8.51 -9.60
N GLU A 114 -14.58 9.64 -10.26
CA GLU A 114 -15.79 9.83 -11.05
C GLU A 114 -15.48 9.81 -12.54
N VAL A 115 -16.17 8.92 -13.26
CA VAL A 115 -16.01 8.76 -14.71
C VAL A 115 -17.38 8.59 -15.38
N VAL A 116 -17.47 8.92 -16.66
CA VAL A 116 -18.67 8.66 -17.45
C VAL A 116 -18.44 7.41 -18.30
N GLU A 117 -19.45 6.56 -18.44
CA GLU A 117 -19.35 5.39 -19.32
C GLU A 117 -18.85 5.78 -20.72
N GLY A 118 -17.83 5.10 -21.18
CA GLY A 118 -17.14 5.39 -22.43
C GLY A 118 -15.96 6.36 -22.30
N ASP A 119 -15.70 6.93 -21.12
CA ASP A 119 -14.47 7.70 -20.90
C ASP A 119 -13.25 6.78 -21.03
N ARG A 120 -12.25 7.25 -21.74
CA ARG A 120 -10.91 6.67 -21.68
C ARG A 120 -10.20 7.27 -20.48
N VAL A 121 -9.78 6.42 -19.56
CA VAL A 121 -9.16 6.85 -18.31
C VAL A 121 -7.73 6.36 -18.22
N ARG A 122 -6.89 7.14 -17.58
CA ARG A 122 -5.52 6.79 -17.22
C ARG A 122 -5.30 7.14 -15.75
N VAL A 123 -5.01 6.13 -14.94
CA VAL A 123 -4.76 6.31 -13.51
C VAL A 123 -3.30 5.98 -13.22
N PHE A 124 -2.55 6.99 -12.80
CA PHE A 124 -1.18 6.85 -12.31
C PHE A 124 -1.27 6.47 -10.84
N VAL A 125 -0.88 5.25 -10.50
CA VAL A 125 -0.85 4.78 -9.12
C VAL A 125 0.58 4.80 -8.62
N THR A 126 0.88 5.70 -7.71
CA THR A 126 2.20 5.83 -7.07
C THR A 126 2.18 5.17 -5.70
N ASN A 127 3.11 4.23 -5.47
CA ASN A 127 3.22 3.52 -4.21
C ASN A 127 4.20 4.22 -3.27
N LYS A 128 3.71 4.78 -2.16
CA LYS A 128 4.48 5.32 -1.04
C LYS A 128 4.28 4.52 0.24
N LEU A 129 3.69 3.33 0.16
CA LEU A 129 3.56 2.41 1.29
C LEU A 129 4.93 1.81 1.66
N PRO A 130 5.05 1.20 2.86
CA PRO A 130 6.26 0.48 3.24
C PRO A 130 6.45 -0.85 2.50
N GLU A 131 5.46 -1.31 1.75
CA GLU A 131 5.48 -2.56 0.99
C GLU A 131 4.93 -2.37 -0.43
N HIS A 132 5.02 -3.41 -1.24
CA HIS A 132 4.44 -3.42 -2.58
C HIS A 132 2.91 -3.41 -2.55
N THR A 133 2.28 -2.91 -3.60
CA THR A 133 0.82 -2.86 -3.73
C THR A 133 0.37 -3.08 -5.18
N SER A 134 -0.92 -3.08 -5.41
CA SER A 134 -1.57 -2.95 -6.72
C SER A 134 -2.94 -2.33 -6.51
N VAL A 135 -3.64 -1.97 -7.59
CA VAL A 135 -5.03 -1.48 -7.49
C VAL A 135 -5.91 -2.28 -8.43
N HIS A 136 -6.89 -2.97 -7.86
CA HIS A 136 -7.96 -3.64 -8.57
C HIS A 136 -9.19 -2.74 -8.69
N TRP A 137 -9.79 -2.74 -9.86
CA TRP A 137 -10.98 -1.96 -10.21
C TRP A 137 -12.20 -2.85 -10.12
N HIS A 138 -12.64 -3.11 -8.90
CA HIS A 138 -13.64 -4.12 -8.60
C HIS A 138 -14.93 -3.91 -9.39
N GLY A 139 -15.32 -4.91 -10.16
CA GLY A 139 -16.57 -4.91 -10.92
C GLY A 139 -16.50 -4.18 -12.27
N GLN A 140 -15.39 -3.57 -12.64
CA GLN A 140 -15.22 -2.95 -13.95
C GLN A 140 -14.92 -4.00 -15.05
N ARG A 141 -15.32 -3.69 -16.29
CA ARG A 141 -14.97 -4.48 -17.48
C ARG A 141 -13.78 -3.83 -18.17
N LEU A 142 -12.62 -4.44 -18.05
CA LEU A 142 -11.36 -3.86 -18.54
C LEU A 142 -10.42 -4.95 -19.09
N PRO A 143 -9.36 -4.57 -19.83
CA PRO A 143 -8.36 -5.52 -20.30
C PRO A 143 -7.69 -6.26 -19.13
N ASN A 144 -7.42 -7.56 -19.30
CA ASN A 144 -6.82 -8.39 -18.24
C ASN A 144 -5.57 -7.77 -17.61
N GLY A 145 -4.66 -7.20 -18.41
CA GLY A 145 -3.43 -6.56 -17.88
C GLY A 145 -3.66 -5.25 -17.11
N MET A 146 -4.91 -4.77 -17.01
CA MET A 146 -5.30 -3.58 -16.25
C MET A 146 -6.16 -3.91 -15.03
N ASP A 147 -6.39 -5.20 -14.74
CA ASP A 147 -7.27 -5.64 -13.68
C ASP A 147 -6.68 -5.51 -12.27
N GLY A 148 -5.37 -5.39 -12.17
CA GLY A 148 -4.70 -5.03 -10.94
C GLY A 148 -4.46 -6.16 -9.95
N VAL A 149 -4.70 -7.42 -10.34
CA VAL A 149 -4.44 -8.57 -9.47
C VAL A 149 -2.96 -8.93 -9.50
N SER A 150 -2.29 -8.65 -8.40
CA SER A 150 -0.86 -8.88 -8.26
C SER A 150 -0.50 -10.36 -8.37
N GLY A 151 0.50 -10.66 -9.19
CA GLY A 151 0.95 -12.03 -9.43
C GLY A 151 0.10 -12.83 -10.41
N LEU A 152 -1.09 -12.31 -10.81
CA LEU A 152 -1.94 -12.97 -11.81
C LEU A 152 -1.92 -12.24 -13.14
N ASN A 153 -2.24 -10.96 -13.17
CA ASN A 153 -2.30 -10.18 -14.41
C ASN A 153 -1.37 -8.95 -14.44
N GLN A 154 -0.66 -8.70 -13.35
CA GLN A 154 0.44 -7.74 -13.30
C GLN A 154 1.46 -8.09 -12.23
N ALA A 155 2.67 -7.56 -12.35
CA ALA A 155 3.62 -7.52 -11.24
C ALA A 155 3.15 -6.47 -10.20
N PRO A 156 3.41 -6.71 -8.90
CA PRO A 156 3.11 -5.72 -7.87
C PRO A 156 3.89 -4.41 -8.13
N ILE A 157 3.33 -3.30 -7.70
CA ILE A 157 3.96 -1.97 -7.77
C ILE A 157 4.95 -1.86 -6.62
N PRO A 158 6.26 -1.84 -6.85
CA PRO A 158 7.24 -1.72 -5.78
C PRO A 158 7.14 -0.37 -5.06
N VAL A 159 7.69 -0.30 -3.86
CA VAL A 159 7.81 0.95 -3.08
C VAL A 159 8.49 2.04 -3.90
N GLY A 160 7.93 3.24 -3.90
CA GLY A 160 8.44 4.40 -4.63
C GLY A 160 8.23 4.36 -6.15
N LYS A 161 7.50 3.37 -6.67
CA LYS A 161 7.24 3.25 -8.11
C LYS A 161 5.80 3.62 -8.46
N THR A 162 5.58 3.88 -9.74
CA THR A 162 4.28 4.20 -10.31
C THR A 162 3.93 3.18 -11.39
N PHE A 163 2.70 2.67 -11.34
CA PHE A 163 2.08 1.90 -12.40
C PHE A 163 0.99 2.72 -13.08
N VAL A 164 0.78 2.51 -14.37
CA VAL A 164 -0.21 3.26 -15.15
C VAL A 164 -1.29 2.30 -15.61
N TYR A 165 -2.50 2.49 -15.10
CA TYR A 165 -3.69 1.79 -15.59
C TYR A 165 -4.36 2.64 -16.66
N GLU A 166 -4.60 2.07 -17.84
CA GLU A 166 -5.28 2.77 -18.93
C GLU A 166 -6.34 1.86 -19.54
N PHE A 167 -7.60 2.29 -19.50
CA PHE A 167 -8.72 1.53 -20.04
C PHE A 167 -9.91 2.45 -20.36
N VAL A 168 -10.93 1.88 -20.99
CA VAL A 168 -12.21 2.54 -21.21
C VAL A 168 -13.18 2.09 -20.12
N ALA A 169 -13.81 3.03 -19.42
CA ALA A 169 -14.88 2.76 -18.46
C ALA A 169 -16.10 2.22 -19.22
N ARG A 170 -16.43 0.94 -19.03
CA ARG A 170 -17.47 0.23 -19.83
C ARG A 170 -18.67 -0.21 -19.01
N ARG A 171 -18.75 0.17 -17.76
CA ARG A 171 -19.82 -0.24 -16.87
C ARG A 171 -20.21 0.91 -15.96
N PRO A 172 -21.44 1.42 -16.06
CA PRO A 172 -21.95 2.43 -15.14
C PRO A 172 -22.34 1.79 -13.81
N GLY A 173 -22.29 2.57 -12.74
CA GLY A 173 -22.68 2.13 -11.40
C GLY A 173 -21.74 2.65 -10.32
N THR A 174 -21.95 2.16 -9.11
CA THR A 174 -21.07 2.45 -7.97
C THR A 174 -20.28 1.19 -7.63
N PHE A 175 -18.98 1.30 -7.69
CA PHE A 175 -18.03 0.23 -7.47
C PHE A 175 -16.98 0.67 -6.46
N MET A 176 -16.00 -0.18 -6.19
CA MET A 176 -14.86 0.18 -5.38
C MET A 176 -13.55 -0.08 -6.13
N TYR A 177 -12.52 0.64 -5.77
CA TYR A 177 -11.15 0.26 -6.05
C TYR A 177 -10.44 -0.07 -4.74
N HIS A 178 -9.54 -1.05 -4.78
CA HIS A 178 -8.82 -1.53 -3.61
C HIS A 178 -7.53 -2.24 -4.02
N PRO A 179 -6.56 -2.44 -3.10
CA PRO A 179 -5.37 -3.21 -3.41
C PRO A 179 -5.70 -4.69 -3.64
N HIS A 180 -4.91 -5.34 -4.49
CA HIS A 180 -4.96 -6.78 -4.69
C HIS A 180 -3.53 -7.39 -4.65
N ALA A 181 -2.74 -6.89 -3.69
CA ALA A 181 -1.46 -7.41 -3.22
C ALA A 181 -1.52 -7.34 -1.69
N ASP A 182 -1.29 -8.44 -0.97
CA ASP A 182 -1.59 -8.58 0.46
C ASP A 182 -2.95 -7.94 0.86
N GLU A 183 -3.96 -8.36 0.17
CA GLU A 183 -5.30 -7.76 0.22
C GLU A 183 -5.86 -7.71 1.64
N MET A 184 -5.64 -8.77 2.43
CA MET A 184 -6.14 -8.84 3.81
C MET A 184 -5.56 -7.73 4.68
N THR A 185 -4.26 -7.51 4.60
CA THR A 185 -3.60 -6.45 5.38
C THR A 185 -3.97 -5.07 4.86
N GLN A 186 -3.82 -4.85 3.57
CA GLN A 186 -3.97 -3.53 2.97
C GLN A 186 -5.42 -3.02 3.04
N MET A 187 -6.41 -3.88 2.84
CA MET A 187 -7.81 -3.49 3.02
C MET A 187 -8.16 -3.27 4.50
N ALA A 188 -7.67 -4.12 5.41
CA ALA A 188 -7.87 -3.94 6.84
C ALA A 188 -7.25 -2.64 7.34
N MET A 189 -6.14 -2.18 6.73
CA MET A 189 -5.52 -0.90 7.01
C MET A 189 -6.30 0.31 6.45
N GLY A 190 -7.35 0.09 5.65
CA GLY A 190 -8.26 1.12 5.17
C GLY A 190 -8.12 1.51 3.71
N MET A 191 -7.39 0.73 2.91
CA MET A 191 -7.14 1.02 1.51
C MET A 191 -8.32 0.60 0.62
N MET A 192 -9.26 1.50 0.44
CA MET A 192 -10.37 1.36 -0.50
C MET A 192 -10.93 2.73 -0.87
N GLY A 193 -11.60 2.84 -1.99
CA GLY A 193 -12.31 4.03 -2.39
C GLY A 193 -13.42 3.73 -3.41
N PHE A 194 -14.26 4.71 -3.67
CA PHE A 194 -15.35 4.57 -4.64
C PHE A 194 -14.89 4.86 -6.05
N TRP A 195 -15.44 4.08 -6.97
CA TRP A 195 -15.45 4.31 -8.41
C TRP A 195 -16.91 4.48 -8.85
N VAL A 196 -17.26 5.63 -9.40
CA VAL A 196 -18.63 5.99 -9.78
C VAL A 196 -18.68 6.45 -11.23
#